data_3c5b1157c38e1142135f3bab4dddf8f0
#
_entry.id   3c5b1157c38e1142135f3bab4dddf8f0
#
_cell.length_a   1.000
_cell.length_b   1.000
_cell.length_c   1.000
_cell.angle_alpha   90.00
_cell.angle_beta   90.00
_cell.angle_gamma   90.00
#
_symmetry.space_group_name_H-M   'P 1'
#
loop_
_entity.id
_entity.type
_entity.pdbx_description
1 polymer ?
#
loop_
_entity_poly.entity_id
_entity_poly.type
_entity_poly.pdbx_seq_one_letter_code
_entity_poly.pdbx_strand_id
1 'polypeptide(L)'
;MNLSRLFKLGPLPSKNYVDYNLSAIICEDAANVFPVDKYLRETKISAELIGSRDIIKSLFPDIENRKNVKITESISQKDSILKLLETAKTQSDKHTVLSIPTSHLSILAAALPEEYSFTSVSIFTLPESERAVLLTDAFLDYQPTPATLAKLAENAHRIFKLFSDKKPKTAFLSANEKASEKVASTLSAQQAAELSRENMLAEGPLSFDLSLSPASADIKQYKGEIRGDADILVAPRRETASALYFSWKNFANLHPINITFINNTPLFYCDPSDSDISKLLSAEFAITSKVKGPLNKNDTNTQEA
;
A
#
# COMPACT_ATOMS: atom_id res chain seq x y z
N MET A 1 -9.94 3.68 11.69
CA MET A 1 -10.29 4.76 10.71
C MET A 1 -11.36 4.22 9.79
N ASN A 2 -12.39 4.98 9.45
CA ASN A 2 -13.44 4.48 8.55
C ASN A 2 -13.11 4.93 7.11
N LEU A 3 -12.81 4.01 6.19
CA LEU A 3 -12.48 4.31 4.79
C LEU A 3 -13.61 5.05 4.06
N SER A 4 -14.88 4.71 4.36
CA SER A 4 -16.01 5.45 3.78
C SER A 4 -15.99 6.93 4.15
N ARG A 5 -15.35 7.28 5.28
CA ARG A 5 -15.15 8.66 5.70
C ARG A 5 -14.01 9.32 4.91
N LEU A 6 -12.95 8.58 4.56
CA LEU A 6 -11.88 9.08 3.69
C LEU A 6 -12.38 9.39 2.29
N PHE A 7 -13.19 8.51 1.70
CA PHE A 7 -13.77 8.72 0.37
C PHE A 7 -14.87 9.80 0.34
N LYS A 8 -15.50 10.11 1.48
CA LYS A 8 -16.48 11.20 1.64
C LYS A 8 -15.84 12.51 2.06
N LEU A 9 -14.58 12.48 2.50
CA LEU A 9 -13.84 13.71 2.79
C LEU A 9 -13.50 14.39 1.46
N GLY A 10 -14.16 15.49 1.23
CA GLY A 10 -13.68 16.53 0.32
C GLY A 10 -12.26 16.99 0.75
N PRO A 11 -11.74 18.05 0.16
CA PRO A 11 -10.35 18.47 0.35
C PRO A 11 -9.99 18.52 1.84
N LEU A 12 -8.77 18.11 2.13
CA LEU A 12 -8.06 18.03 3.41
C LEU A 12 -8.79 18.62 4.63
N PRO A 13 -9.00 17.87 5.69
CA PRO A 13 -9.52 18.45 6.92
C PRO A 13 -8.59 19.57 7.37
N SER A 14 -9.15 20.65 7.90
CA SER A 14 -8.45 21.79 8.50
C SER A 14 -7.64 21.41 9.77
N LYS A 15 -7.00 20.25 9.75
CA LYS A 15 -6.16 19.76 10.86
C LYS A 15 -4.80 20.43 10.81
N ASN A 16 -4.41 20.94 11.94
CA ASN A 16 -3.10 21.51 12.14
C ASN A 16 -2.10 20.36 12.40
N TYR A 17 -1.41 19.89 11.35
CA TYR A 17 -0.43 18.78 11.41
C TYR A 17 0.94 19.25 11.94
N VAL A 18 1.01 20.10 12.97
CA VAL A 18 2.25 20.69 13.51
C VAL A 18 3.25 19.63 13.97
N ASP A 19 2.75 18.51 14.50
CA ASP A 19 3.61 17.43 15.04
C ASP A 19 3.99 16.38 13.99
N TYR A 20 3.57 16.58 12.74
CA TYR A 20 3.84 15.62 11.66
C TYR A 20 5.03 16.05 10.82
N ASN A 21 5.79 15.07 10.35
CA ASN A 21 6.88 15.25 9.42
C ASN A 21 6.60 14.45 8.13
N LEU A 22 6.78 15.09 6.99
CA LEU A 22 6.66 14.49 5.67
C LEU A 22 8.04 14.46 5.02
N SER A 23 8.58 13.27 4.74
CA SER A 23 9.81 13.13 3.96
C SER A 23 9.49 12.58 2.59
N ALA A 24 9.77 13.36 1.55
CA ALA A 24 9.38 13.05 0.19
C ALA A 24 10.57 13.07 -0.77
N ILE A 25 10.71 12.01 -1.59
CA ILE A 25 11.61 12.04 -2.74
C ILE A 25 10.94 12.80 -3.88
N ILE A 26 11.63 13.80 -4.39
CA ILE A 26 11.20 14.66 -5.49
C ILE A 26 12.17 14.55 -6.66
N CYS A 27 11.66 14.18 -7.82
CA CYS A 27 12.38 14.08 -9.09
C CYS A 27 11.55 14.72 -10.22
N GLU A 28 12.08 14.82 -11.43
CA GLU A 28 11.43 15.52 -12.55
C GLU A 28 10.02 15.01 -12.85
N ASP A 29 9.83 13.70 -12.78
CA ASP A 29 8.56 13.00 -13.05
C ASP A 29 7.82 12.57 -11.77
N ALA A 30 8.12 13.22 -10.64
CA ALA A 30 7.58 12.80 -9.35
C ALA A 30 6.06 13.00 -9.27
N ALA A 31 5.33 11.91 -9.36
CA ALA A 31 3.87 11.88 -9.29
C ALA A 31 3.32 12.34 -7.92
N ASN A 32 4.16 12.36 -6.89
CA ASN A 32 3.81 12.77 -5.53
C ASN A 32 3.95 14.29 -5.28
N VAL A 33 4.40 15.07 -6.26
CA VAL A 33 4.55 16.53 -6.12
C VAL A 33 3.22 17.19 -5.73
N PHE A 34 2.14 16.86 -6.43
CA PHE A 34 0.83 17.45 -6.17
C PHE A 34 0.33 17.28 -4.73
N PRO A 35 0.24 16.07 -4.16
CA PRO A 35 -0.19 15.91 -2.77
C PRO A 35 0.79 16.55 -1.78
N VAL A 36 2.10 16.47 -2.04
CA VAL A 36 3.12 17.10 -1.18
C VAL A 36 2.93 18.62 -1.15
N ASP A 37 2.83 19.28 -2.31
CA ASP A 37 2.64 20.75 -2.38
C ASP A 37 1.33 21.17 -1.69
N LYS A 38 0.25 20.41 -1.89
CA LYS A 38 -1.03 20.69 -1.24
C LYS A 38 -0.92 20.66 0.28
N TYR A 39 -0.26 19.62 0.86
CA TYR A 39 -0.02 19.56 2.30
C TYR A 39 0.85 20.70 2.80
N LEU A 40 1.90 21.06 2.06
CA LEU A 40 2.78 22.18 2.40
C LEU A 40 2.07 23.54 2.36
N ARG A 41 1.08 23.71 1.51
CA ARG A 41 0.30 24.98 1.39
C ARG A 41 -0.83 25.08 2.42
N GLU A 42 -1.53 23.99 2.66
CA GLU A 42 -2.78 24.01 3.42
C GLU A 42 -2.61 23.61 4.89
N THR A 43 -1.42 23.14 5.27
CA THR A 43 -1.16 22.70 6.65
C THR A 43 0.13 23.28 7.22
N LYS A 44 0.40 23.00 8.49
CA LYS A 44 1.67 23.37 9.15
C LYS A 44 2.63 22.18 9.29
N ILE A 45 2.49 21.16 8.45
CA ILE A 45 3.35 19.99 8.44
C ILE A 45 4.81 20.41 8.22
N SER A 46 5.74 19.84 8.97
CA SER A 46 7.17 19.97 8.65
C SER A 46 7.53 19.00 7.54
N ALA A 47 8.41 19.40 6.62
CA ALA A 47 8.80 18.51 5.54
C ALA A 47 10.31 18.51 5.25
N GLU A 48 10.78 17.35 4.80
CA GLU A 48 12.08 17.17 4.18
C GLU A 48 11.88 16.72 2.72
N LEU A 49 12.30 17.54 1.77
CA LEU A 49 12.27 17.21 0.36
C LEU A 49 13.66 16.74 -0.06
N ILE A 50 13.73 15.50 -0.59
CA ILE A 50 14.96 14.81 -0.95
C ILE A 50 15.05 14.74 -2.48
N GLY A 51 16.07 15.33 -3.07
CA GLY A 51 16.24 15.38 -4.53
C GLY A 51 17.24 16.42 -4.97
N SER A 52 17.33 16.68 -6.28
CA SER A 52 18.11 17.81 -6.80
C SER A 52 17.46 19.12 -6.36
N ARG A 53 18.28 20.03 -5.82
CA ARG A 53 17.82 21.35 -5.36
C ARG A 53 17.15 22.15 -6.48
N ASP A 54 17.70 22.09 -7.69
CA ASP A 54 17.19 22.83 -8.84
C ASP A 54 15.82 22.29 -9.28
N ILE A 55 15.65 20.96 -9.30
CA ILE A 55 14.37 20.31 -9.59
C ILE A 55 13.34 20.69 -8.51
N ILE A 56 13.69 20.58 -7.24
CA ILE A 56 12.78 20.94 -6.14
C ILE A 56 12.35 22.41 -6.27
N LYS A 57 13.28 23.34 -6.52
CA LYS A 57 12.92 24.75 -6.69
C LYS A 57 12.04 25.01 -7.90
N SER A 58 12.25 24.30 -9.00
CA SER A 58 11.41 24.43 -10.20
C SER A 58 9.97 23.95 -9.97
N LEU A 59 9.80 22.89 -9.19
CA LEU A 59 8.49 22.29 -8.89
C LEU A 59 7.77 23.00 -7.72
N PHE A 60 8.51 23.63 -6.83
CA PHE A 60 7.99 24.36 -5.66
C PHE A 60 8.60 25.77 -5.61
N PRO A 61 8.13 26.73 -6.43
CA PRO A 61 8.77 28.05 -6.56
C PRO A 61 8.94 28.82 -5.25
N ASP A 62 8.00 28.65 -4.31
CA ASP A 62 7.99 29.36 -3.03
C ASP A 62 8.72 28.62 -1.89
N ILE A 63 9.43 27.53 -2.20
CA ILE A 63 9.96 26.61 -1.19
C ILE A 63 10.99 27.27 -0.26
N GLU A 64 11.78 28.21 -0.75
CA GLU A 64 12.80 28.91 0.04
C GLU A 64 12.20 29.84 1.10
N ASN A 65 10.95 30.25 0.92
CA ASN A 65 10.23 31.09 1.88
C ASN A 65 9.57 30.29 3.01
N ARG A 66 9.61 28.96 2.94
CA ARG A 66 8.94 28.07 3.90
C ARG A 66 9.90 27.61 4.99
N LYS A 67 9.76 28.15 6.20
CA LYS A 67 10.61 27.84 7.35
C LYS A 67 10.47 26.42 7.89
N ASN A 68 9.38 25.74 7.54
CA ASN A 68 9.06 24.36 7.96
C ASN A 68 9.51 23.31 6.95
N VAL A 69 10.26 23.71 5.92
CA VAL A 69 10.74 22.79 4.87
C VAL A 69 12.26 22.80 4.81
N LYS A 70 12.84 21.60 4.84
CA LYS A 70 14.25 21.32 4.62
C LYS A 70 14.44 20.70 3.24
N ILE A 71 15.42 21.14 2.48
CA ILE A 71 15.86 20.48 1.26
C ILE A 71 17.11 19.67 1.57
N THR A 72 17.05 18.38 1.30
CA THR A 72 18.19 17.45 1.38
C THR A 72 18.59 17.04 -0.03
N GLU A 73 19.71 17.56 -0.49
CA GLU A 73 20.20 17.32 -1.84
C GLU A 73 20.60 15.87 -2.03
N SER A 74 20.26 15.29 -3.19
CA SER A 74 20.65 13.94 -3.59
C SER A 74 21.11 13.92 -5.03
N ILE A 75 22.11 13.06 -5.30
CA ILE A 75 22.81 12.99 -6.59
C ILE A 75 22.34 11.82 -7.47
N SER A 76 21.53 10.94 -6.94
CA SER A 76 20.97 9.78 -7.65
C SER A 76 19.73 9.23 -6.95
N GLN A 77 18.95 8.42 -7.66
CA GLN A 77 17.79 7.74 -7.09
C GLN A 77 18.16 6.86 -5.87
N LYS A 78 19.30 6.14 -5.96
CA LYS A 78 19.80 5.33 -4.85
C LYS A 78 20.17 6.19 -3.63
N ASP A 79 20.82 7.33 -3.85
CA ASP A 79 21.18 8.29 -2.80
C ASP A 79 19.92 8.87 -2.14
N SER A 80 18.90 9.21 -2.94
CA SER A 80 17.58 9.63 -2.42
C SER A 80 16.96 8.60 -1.51
N ILE A 81 16.97 7.33 -1.91
CA ILE A 81 16.43 6.21 -1.10
C ILE A 81 17.21 6.04 0.20
N LEU A 82 18.54 6.09 0.17
CA LEU A 82 19.35 5.94 1.38
C LEU A 82 19.06 7.06 2.39
N LYS A 83 18.93 8.31 1.92
CA LYS A 83 18.55 9.44 2.76
C LYS A 83 17.15 9.31 3.34
N LEU A 84 16.19 8.83 2.53
CA LEU A 84 14.83 8.55 3.01
C LEU A 84 14.83 7.48 4.11
N LEU A 85 15.60 6.41 3.93
CA LEU A 85 15.73 5.33 4.93
C LEU A 85 16.39 5.81 6.21
N GLU A 86 17.37 6.70 6.12
CA GLU A 86 17.99 7.33 7.29
C GLU A 86 16.96 8.17 8.07
N THR A 87 16.16 8.95 7.38
CA THR A 87 15.06 9.71 7.99
C THR A 87 14.04 8.78 8.66
N ALA A 88 13.66 7.68 8.03
CA ALA A 88 12.75 6.69 8.62
C ALA A 88 13.31 6.08 9.91
N LYS A 89 14.63 5.87 9.99
CA LYS A 89 15.30 5.35 11.19
C LYS A 89 15.40 6.37 12.32
N THR A 90 15.78 7.60 11.98
CA THR A 90 16.08 8.65 12.98
C THR A 90 14.83 9.36 13.51
N GLN A 91 13.72 9.29 12.80
CA GLN A 91 12.47 9.97 13.15
C GLN A 91 11.32 9.00 13.44
N SER A 92 11.61 7.75 13.76
CA SER A 92 10.61 6.71 14.02
C SER A 92 9.65 7.05 15.19
N ASP A 93 10.08 7.87 16.14
CA ASP A 93 9.26 8.30 17.30
C ASP A 93 8.33 9.48 16.99
N LYS A 94 8.48 10.12 15.82
CA LYS A 94 7.65 11.23 15.36
C LYS A 94 6.55 10.70 14.44
N HIS A 95 5.50 11.48 14.27
CA HIS A 95 4.50 11.19 13.25
C HIS A 95 5.08 11.43 11.83
N THR A 96 6.06 10.61 11.48
CA THR A 96 6.75 10.71 10.18
C THR A 96 6.01 9.91 9.14
N VAL A 97 5.82 10.52 7.98
CA VAL A 97 5.23 9.92 6.79
C VAL A 97 6.22 10.04 5.64
N LEU A 98 6.39 8.99 4.89
CA LEU A 98 7.28 8.95 3.73
C LEU A 98 6.48 9.04 2.43
N SER A 99 7.10 9.61 1.40
CA SER A 99 6.50 9.69 0.07
C SER A 99 7.53 9.45 -1.04
N ILE A 100 7.17 8.61 -2.00
CA ILE A 100 7.99 8.33 -3.19
C ILE A 100 7.12 8.21 -4.45
N PRO A 101 7.65 8.48 -5.64
CA PRO A 101 7.04 8.06 -6.89
C PRO A 101 7.20 6.53 -7.08
N THR A 102 6.31 5.90 -7.85
CA THR A 102 6.37 4.44 -8.11
C THR A 102 7.68 4.00 -8.75
N SER A 103 8.34 4.87 -9.53
CA SER A 103 9.65 4.60 -10.13
C SER A 103 10.76 4.28 -9.12
N HIS A 104 10.60 4.65 -7.86
CA HIS A 104 11.57 4.40 -6.79
C HIS A 104 11.28 3.15 -5.94
N LEU A 105 10.12 2.50 -6.12
CA LEU A 105 9.71 1.35 -5.30
C LEU A 105 10.68 0.17 -5.42
N SER A 106 11.11 -0.18 -6.63
CA SER A 106 12.05 -1.29 -6.85
C SER A 106 13.43 -1.01 -6.24
N ILE A 107 13.89 0.25 -6.31
CA ILE A 107 15.17 0.67 -5.72
C ILE A 107 15.07 0.61 -4.20
N LEU A 108 13.94 1.05 -3.64
CA LEU A 108 13.68 0.97 -2.21
C LEU A 108 13.65 -0.49 -1.74
N ALA A 109 12.92 -1.35 -2.44
CA ALA A 109 12.85 -2.78 -2.12
C ALA A 109 14.24 -3.44 -2.12
N ALA A 110 15.08 -3.11 -3.12
CA ALA A 110 16.46 -3.62 -3.21
C ALA A 110 17.42 -3.05 -2.14
N ALA A 111 17.10 -1.90 -1.54
CA ALA A 111 17.90 -1.28 -0.50
C ALA A 111 17.53 -1.76 0.92
N LEU A 112 16.39 -2.42 1.07
CA LEU A 112 15.96 -2.98 2.35
C LEU A 112 16.60 -4.36 2.57
N PRO A 113 16.94 -4.73 3.82
CA PRO A 113 17.37 -6.08 4.15
C PRO A 113 16.31 -7.13 3.74
N GLU A 114 16.73 -8.34 3.37
CA GLU A 114 15.83 -9.43 2.94
C GLU A 114 14.76 -9.80 3.98
N GLU A 115 15.06 -9.61 5.25
CA GLU A 115 14.11 -9.79 6.36
C GLU A 115 12.94 -8.81 6.32
N TYR A 116 13.11 -7.66 5.66
CA TYR A 116 12.03 -6.72 5.38
C TYR A 116 11.27 -7.19 4.15
N SER A 117 10.18 -7.91 4.35
CA SER A 117 9.25 -8.19 3.27
C SER A 117 8.51 -6.92 2.89
N PHE A 118 9.10 -6.17 1.97
CA PHE A 118 8.50 -4.96 1.43
C PHE A 118 7.39 -5.34 0.42
N THR A 119 6.24 -4.70 0.50
CA THR A 119 5.07 -5.03 -0.31
C THR A 119 4.37 -3.75 -0.72
N SER A 120 4.04 -3.59 -1.99
CA SER A 120 3.12 -2.53 -2.41
C SER A 120 1.67 -2.98 -2.23
N VAL A 121 0.86 -2.16 -1.61
CA VAL A 121 -0.56 -2.44 -1.40
C VAL A 121 -1.40 -1.30 -1.96
N SER A 122 -2.39 -1.65 -2.77
CA SER A 122 -3.36 -0.72 -3.31
C SER A 122 -4.75 -1.05 -2.77
N ILE A 123 -5.40 -0.07 -2.15
CA ILE A 123 -6.74 -0.22 -1.57
C ILE A 123 -7.74 0.38 -2.56
N PHE A 124 -8.71 -0.41 -2.98
CA PHE A 124 -9.82 0.02 -3.82
C PHE A 124 -11.13 -0.06 -3.06
N THR A 125 -12.06 0.85 -3.34
CA THR A 125 -13.43 0.74 -2.86
C THR A 125 -14.32 0.26 -3.99
N LEU A 126 -15.00 -0.86 -3.77
CA LEU A 126 -15.94 -1.41 -4.75
C LEU A 126 -17.22 -0.57 -4.79
N PRO A 127 -17.70 -0.13 -5.99
CA PRO A 127 -18.78 0.84 -6.11
C PRO A 127 -20.10 0.40 -5.46
N GLU A 128 -20.49 -0.84 -5.68
CA GLU A 128 -21.80 -1.35 -5.25
C GLU A 128 -21.90 -1.61 -3.75
N SER A 129 -20.80 -1.99 -3.12
CA SER A 129 -20.78 -2.43 -1.72
C SER A 129 -20.12 -1.43 -0.78
N GLU A 130 -19.51 -0.38 -1.30
CA GLU A 130 -18.59 0.52 -0.57
C GLU A 130 -17.50 -0.24 0.22
N ARG A 131 -17.26 -1.51 -0.13
CA ARG A 131 -16.29 -2.38 0.54
C ARG A 131 -14.89 -2.10 0.04
N ALA A 132 -13.95 -1.99 0.97
CA ALA A 132 -12.55 -1.90 0.63
C ALA A 132 -11.97 -3.28 0.29
N VAL A 133 -11.23 -3.34 -0.80
CA VAL A 133 -10.47 -4.52 -1.23
C VAL A 133 -9.00 -4.11 -1.42
N LEU A 134 -8.11 -4.87 -0.81
CA LEU A 134 -6.67 -4.68 -0.94
C LEU A 134 -6.13 -5.58 -2.06
N LEU A 135 -5.32 -5.01 -2.92
CA LEU A 135 -4.60 -5.73 -3.98
C LEU A 135 -3.10 -5.66 -3.74
N THR A 136 -2.41 -6.77 -3.80
CA THR A 136 -0.96 -6.89 -3.70
C THR A 136 -0.41 -7.91 -4.68
N ASP A 137 0.72 -7.72 -5.35
CA ASP A 137 1.58 -6.57 -5.45
C ASP A 137 1.63 -6.10 -6.91
N ALA A 138 1.26 -4.86 -7.19
CA ALA A 138 1.13 -4.35 -8.55
C ALA A 138 2.41 -3.69 -9.09
N PHE A 139 3.39 -3.39 -8.24
CA PHE A 139 4.52 -2.51 -8.59
C PHE A 139 5.91 -3.13 -8.40
N LEU A 140 6.03 -4.25 -7.67
CA LEU A 140 7.31 -4.87 -7.41
C LEU A 140 7.54 -6.12 -8.26
N ASP A 141 8.74 -6.21 -8.83
CA ASP A 141 9.20 -7.39 -9.55
C ASP A 141 9.87 -8.37 -8.59
N TYR A 142 9.28 -9.52 -8.42
CA TYR A 142 9.88 -10.61 -7.66
C TYR A 142 9.42 -11.97 -8.23
N GLN A 143 10.19 -13.00 -7.93
CA GLN A 143 9.76 -14.37 -8.23
C GLN A 143 8.88 -14.85 -7.06
N PRO A 144 7.57 -14.98 -7.23
CA PRO A 144 6.68 -15.29 -6.13
C PRO A 144 6.77 -16.77 -5.75
N THR A 145 7.48 -17.04 -4.66
CA THR A 145 7.37 -18.33 -3.98
C THR A 145 6.12 -18.38 -3.09
N PRO A 146 5.62 -19.55 -2.69
CA PRO A 146 4.53 -19.63 -1.72
C PRO A 146 4.81 -18.85 -0.43
N ALA A 147 6.05 -18.89 0.07
CA ALA A 147 6.46 -18.12 1.25
C ALA A 147 6.42 -16.61 1.00
N THR A 148 6.85 -16.15 -0.18
CA THR A 148 6.75 -14.75 -0.57
C THR A 148 5.29 -14.31 -0.62
N LEU A 149 4.40 -15.08 -1.27
CA LEU A 149 2.96 -14.77 -1.34
C LEU A 149 2.33 -14.69 0.05
N ALA A 150 2.68 -15.59 0.97
CA ALA A 150 2.21 -15.55 2.35
C ALA A 150 2.65 -14.26 3.06
N LYS A 151 3.90 -13.82 2.87
CA LYS A 151 4.39 -12.54 3.42
C LYS A 151 3.67 -11.33 2.84
N LEU A 152 3.35 -11.33 1.54
CA LEU A 152 2.53 -10.28 0.93
C LEU A 152 1.16 -10.20 1.60
N ALA A 153 0.53 -11.36 1.86
CA ALA A 153 -0.74 -11.44 2.58
C ALA A 153 -0.63 -10.87 4.00
N GLU A 154 0.43 -11.20 4.75
CA GLU A 154 0.67 -10.67 6.10
C GLU A 154 0.79 -9.14 6.09
N ASN A 155 1.54 -8.57 5.16
CA ASN A 155 1.69 -7.12 5.05
C ASN A 155 0.37 -6.43 4.68
N ALA A 156 -0.40 -7.01 3.75
CA ALA A 156 -1.72 -6.50 3.42
C ALA A 156 -2.69 -6.60 4.62
N HIS A 157 -2.63 -7.69 5.39
CA HIS A 157 -3.40 -7.87 6.63
C HIS A 157 -3.08 -6.76 7.65
N ARG A 158 -1.80 -6.43 7.85
CA ARG A 158 -1.39 -5.34 8.74
C ARG A 158 -2.01 -4.01 8.31
N ILE A 159 -2.02 -3.72 7.01
CA ILE A 159 -2.65 -2.51 6.46
C ILE A 159 -4.15 -2.54 6.66
N PHE A 160 -4.82 -3.67 6.43
CA PHE A 160 -6.25 -3.82 6.65
C PHE A 160 -6.65 -3.52 8.10
N LYS A 161 -5.84 -3.96 9.07
CA LYS A 161 -6.06 -3.72 10.50
C LYS A 161 -5.97 -2.24 10.92
N LEU A 162 -5.44 -1.36 10.10
CA LEU A 162 -5.41 0.08 10.40
C LEU A 162 -6.80 0.72 10.34
N PHE A 163 -7.73 0.14 9.59
CA PHE A 163 -9.04 0.72 9.37
C PHE A 163 -10.22 -0.24 9.66
N SER A 164 -9.95 -1.51 9.93
CA SER A 164 -10.98 -2.51 10.21
C SER A 164 -10.53 -3.47 11.32
N ASP A 165 -11.41 -3.70 12.29
CA ASP A 165 -11.18 -4.70 13.34
C ASP A 165 -11.61 -6.11 12.92
N LYS A 166 -12.23 -6.26 11.76
CA LYS A 166 -12.63 -7.56 11.21
C LYS A 166 -11.40 -8.44 10.95
N LYS A 167 -11.56 -9.75 11.05
CA LYS A 167 -10.60 -10.71 10.50
C LYS A 167 -10.74 -10.68 8.98
N PRO A 168 -9.71 -10.25 8.20
CA PRO A 168 -9.86 -10.17 6.76
C PRO A 168 -9.88 -11.55 6.13
N LYS A 169 -10.61 -11.67 5.02
CA LYS A 169 -10.63 -12.82 4.13
C LYS A 169 -9.61 -12.61 3.01
N THR A 170 -8.60 -13.49 2.95
CA THR A 170 -7.48 -13.37 2.01
C THR A 170 -7.58 -14.43 0.93
N ALA A 171 -7.74 -14.00 -0.31
CA ALA A 171 -7.78 -14.85 -1.50
C ALA A 171 -6.41 -14.85 -2.21
N PHE A 172 -5.78 -16.02 -2.30
CA PHE A 172 -4.62 -16.23 -3.17
C PHE A 172 -5.10 -16.56 -4.58
N LEU A 173 -4.94 -15.57 -5.47
CA LEU A 173 -5.50 -15.63 -6.81
C LEU A 173 -4.77 -16.64 -7.71
N SER A 174 -5.54 -17.30 -8.54
CA SER A 174 -5.06 -18.12 -9.64
C SER A 174 -6.12 -18.25 -10.74
N ALA A 175 -5.86 -19.08 -11.75
CA ALA A 175 -6.77 -19.28 -12.88
C ALA A 175 -8.08 -19.99 -12.51
N ASN A 176 -8.06 -20.84 -11.49
CA ASN A 176 -9.21 -21.65 -11.03
C ASN A 176 -9.00 -22.10 -9.57
N GLU A 177 -9.96 -22.85 -9.03
CA GLU A 177 -10.06 -23.27 -7.63
C GLU A 177 -9.45 -24.66 -7.36
N LYS A 178 -8.84 -25.29 -8.36
CA LYS A 178 -8.22 -26.62 -8.22
C LYS A 178 -6.73 -26.54 -8.48
N ALA A 179 -5.94 -26.98 -7.51
CA ALA A 179 -4.50 -27.11 -7.67
C ALA A 179 -4.17 -28.14 -8.78
N SER A 180 -3.27 -27.76 -9.67
CA SER A 180 -2.87 -28.59 -10.81
C SER A 180 -1.47 -28.26 -11.29
N GLU A 181 -0.65 -29.27 -11.56
CA GLU A 181 0.69 -29.11 -12.15
C GLU A 181 0.67 -28.41 -13.52
N LYS A 182 -0.46 -28.51 -14.24
CA LYS A 182 -0.63 -27.82 -15.53
C LYS A 182 -0.68 -26.31 -15.40
N VAL A 183 -1.00 -25.79 -14.21
CA VAL A 183 -1.09 -24.36 -13.93
C VAL A 183 -0.34 -24.09 -12.61
N ALA A 184 0.96 -23.84 -12.71
CA ALA A 184 1.84 -23.73 -11.55
C ALA A 184 1.37 -22.70 -10.49
N SER A 185 0.72 -21.62 -10.91
CA SER A 185 0.18 -20.60 -9.98
C SER A 185 -0.90 -21.18 -9.04
N THR A 186 -1.60 -22.27 -9.43
CA THR A 186 -2.59 -22.90 -8.54
C THR A 186 -1.93 -23.63 -7.37
N LEU A 187 -0.78 -24.27 -7.62
CA LEU A 187 -0.01 -24.95 -6.58
C LEU A 187 0.61 -23.91 -5.63
N SER A 188 1.20 -22.85 -6.17
CA SER A 188 1.77 -21.78 -5.35
C SER A 188 0.72 -21.09 -4.48
N ALA A 189 -0.47 -20.82 -5.02
CA ALA A 189 -1.58 -20.22 -4.28
C ALA A 189 -2.11 -21.15 -3.17
N GLN A 190 -2.21 -22.45 -3.43
CA GLN A 190 -2.60 -23.43 -2.41
C GLN A 190 -1.59 -23.46 -1.25
N GLN A 191 -0.31 -23.60 -1.56
CA GLN A 191 0.74 -23.64 -0.55
C GLN A 191 0.84 -22.33 0.25
N ALA A 192 0.68 -21.18 -0.41
CA ALA A 192 0.67 -19.89 0.27
C ALA A 192 -0.53 -19.76 1.22
N ALA A 193 -1.72 -20.23 0.81
CA ALA A 193 -2.88 -20.27 1.67
C ALA A 193 -2.66 -21.16 2.89
N GLU A 194 -2.08 -22.35 2.72
CA GLU A 194 -1.73 -23.26 3.80
C GLU A 194 -0.77 -22.61 4.81
N LEU A 195 0.29 -21.94 4.33
CA LEU A 195 1.24 -21.21 5.18
C LEU A 195 0.60 -20.07 5.96
N SER A 196 -0.49 -19.50 5.45
CA SER A 196 -1.16 -18.32 6.03
C SER A 196 -2.29 -18.64 7.00
N ARG A 197 -2.83 -19.88 7.00
CA ARG A 197 -4.04 -20.26 7.76
C ARG A 197 -3.91 -20.11 9.26
N GLU A 198 -2.73 -20.23 9.78
CA GLU A 198 -2.47 -20.10 11.21
C GLU A 198 -2.79 -18.69 11.73
N ASN A 199 -2.55 -17.66 10.89
CA ASN A 199 -2.64 -16.26 11.29
C ASN A 199 -3.83 -15.52 10.68
N MET A 200 -4.46 -16.05 9.61
CA MET A 200 -5.56 -15.38 8.90
C MET A 200 -6.53 -16.37 8.27
N LEU A 201 -7.72 -15.89 7.92
CA LEU A 201 -8.63 -16.65 7.07
C LEU A 201 -8.13 -16.51 5.63
N ALA A 202 -7.50 -17.56 5.12
CA ALA A 202 -6.83 -17.57 3.82
C ALA A 202 -7.23 -18.79 3.00
N GLU A 203 -7.59 -18.56 1.75
CA GLU A 203 -7.91 -19.61 0.77
C GLU A 203 -7.22 -19.37 -0.57
N GLY A 204 -6.84 -20.45 -1.21
CA GLY A 204 -6.23 -20.50 -2.52
C GLY A 204 -6.03 -21.96 -2.99
N PRO A 205 -6.00 -22.19 -4.30
CA PRO A 205 -6.17 -21.21 -5.37
C PRO A 205 -7.63 -20.74 -5.52
N LEU A 206 -7.82 -19.46 -5.78
CA LEU A 206 -9.13 -18.89 -6.09
C LEU A 206 -9.08 -18.09 -7.39
N SER A 207 -10.11 -18.20 -8.22
CA SER A 207 -10.26 -17.31 -9.35
C SER A 207 -10.71 -15.92 -8.89
N PHE A 208 -10.42 -14.92 -9.70
CA PHE A 208 -10.75 -13.53 -9.41
C PHE A 208 -12.25 -13.30 -9.24
N ASP A 209 -13.07 -13.88 -10.13
CA ASP A 209 -14.53 -13.76 -10.09
C ASP A 209 -15.12 -14.37 -8.83
N LEU A 210 -14.68 -15.59 -8.44
CA LEU A 210 -15.13 -16.22 -7.22
C LEU A 210 -14.73 -15.40 -5.98
N SER A 211 -13.56 -14.79 -6.00
CA SER A 211 -13.08 -14.03 -4.86
C SER A 211 -13.94 -12.80 -4.54
N LEU A 212 -14.59 -12.18 -5.54
CA LEU A 212 -15.31 -10.92 -5.38
C LEU A 212 -16.79 -10.95 -5.74
N SER A 213 -17.29 -12.07 -6.33
CA SER A 213 -18.69 -12.22 -6.73
C SER A 213 -19.36 -13.39 -6.02
N PRO A 214 -20.33 -13.13 -5.11
CA PRO A 214 -21.13 -14.20 -4.50
C PRO A 214 -21.85 -15.05 -5.55
N ALA A 215 -22.35 -14.43 -6.62
CA ALA A 215 -23.01 -15.15 -7.71
C ALA A 215 -22.08 -16.16 -8.40
N SER A 216 -20.81 -15.79 -8.62
CA SER A 216 -19.80 -16.71 -9.18
C SER A 216 -19.52 -17.88 -8.23
N ALA A 217 -19.46 -17.63 -6.93
CA ALA A 217 -19.28 -18.68 -5.93
C ALA A 217 -20.47 -19.64 -5.90
N ASP A 218 -21.71 -19.15 -6.07
CA ASP A 218 -22.92 -19.98 -6.13
C ASP A 218 -22.98 -20.80 -7.41
N ILE A 219 -22.70 -20.19 -8.57
CA ILE A 219 -22.65 -20.90 -9.87
C ILE A 219 -21.62 -22.04 -9.83
N LYS A 220 -20.44 -21.78 -9.26
CA LYS A 220 -19.38 -22.78 -9.10
C LYS A 220 -19.62 -23.76 -7.95
N GLN A 221 -20.70 -23.57 -7.18
CA GLN A 221 -21.03 -24.37 -5.99
C GLN A 221 -19.84 -24.51 -5.03
N TYR A 222 -19.07 -23.43 -4.89
CA TYR A 222 -17.88 -23.40 -4.06
C TYR A 222 -18.22 -23.62 -2.58
N LYS A 223 -17.42 -24.43 -1.89
CA LYS A 223 -17.68 -24.86 -0.51
C LYS A 223 -16.76 -24.21 0.53
N GLY A 224 -15.78 -23.41 0.10
CA GLY A 224 -14.91 -22.69 1.01
C GLY A 224 -15.60 -21.51 1.71
N GLU A 225 -14.86 -20.84 2.56
CA GLU A 225 -15.34 -19.72 3.39
C GLU A 225 -15.34 -18.38 2.62
N ILE A 226 -14.49 -18.24 1.58
CA ILE A 226 -14.42 -17.05 0.75
C ILE A 226 -15.37 -17.24 -0.44
N ARG A 227 -16.51 -16.56 -0.39
CA ARG A 227 -17.58 -16.69 -1.38
C ARG A 227 -17.97 -15.33 -1.96
N GLY A 228 -17.04 -14.69 -2.68
CA GLY A 228 -17.25 -13.38 -3.27
C GLY A 228 -17.05 -12.21 -2.29
N ASP A 229 -16.46 -12.47 -1.15
CA ASP A 229 -16.32 -11.52 -0.06
C ASP A 229 -14.87 -11.36 0.44
N ALA A 230 -13.90 -11.68 -0.42
CA ALA A 230 -12.48 -11.46 -0.11
C ALA A 230 -12.18 -9.98 0.16
N ASP A 231 -11.43 -9.72 1.22
CA ASP A 231 -10.97 -8.38 1.61
C ASP A 231 -9.56 -8.09 1.07
N ILE A 232 -8.76 -9.15 0.88
CA ILE A 232 -7.38 -9.08 0.39
C ILE A 232 -7.23 -10.03 -0.80
N LEU A 233 -6.70 -9.50 -1.89
CA LEU A 233 -6.34 -10.26 -3.09
C LEU A 233 -4.82 -10.30 -3.22
N VAL A 234 -4.25 -11.50 -3.14
CA VAL A 234 -2.83 -11.73 -3.39
C VAL A 234 -2.68 -12.29 -4.79
N ALA A 235 -2.18 -11.48 -5.70
CA ALA A 235 -1.98 -11.91 -7.08
C ALA A 235 -0.78 -12.86 -7.21
N PRO A 236 -0.83 -13.85 -8.11
CA PRO A 236 0.25 -14.82 -8.28
C PRO A 236 1.53 -14.22 -8.85
N ARG A 237 1.42 -13.06 -9.52
CA ARG A 237 2.54 -12.33 -10.14
C ARG A 237 2.17 -10.87 -10.33
N ARG A 238 3.21 -10.01 -10.48
CA ARG A 238 3.05 -8.59 -10.75
C ARG A 238 2.18 -8.33 -11.99
N GLU A 239 2.36 -9.08 -13.07
CA GLU A 239 1.59 -8.86 -14.31
C GLU A 239 0.09 -8.97 -14.07
N THR A 240 -0.34 -9.95 -13.24
CA THR A 240 -1.75 -10.11 -12.87
C THR A 240 -2.22 -8.94 -12.01
N ALA A 241 -1.46 -8.58 -10.99
CA ALA A 241 -1.81 -7.45 -10.11
C ALA A 241 -1.83 -6.12 -10.86
N SER A 242 -0.85 -5.84 -11.72
CA SER A 242 -0.82 -4.64 -12.56
C SER A 242 -2.00 -4.57 -13.52
N ALA A 243 -2.33 -5.69 -14.17
CA ALA A 243 -3.50 -5.74 -15.05
C ALA A 243 -4.80 -5.42 -14.30
N LEU A 244 -5.00 -5.97 -13.10
CA LEU A 244 -6.15 -5.66 -12.25
C LEU A 244 -6.14 -4.19 -11.78
N TYR A 245 -5.00 -3.69 -11.32
CA TYR A 245 -4.82 -2.31 -10.88
C TYR A 245 -5.24 -1.31 -11.96
N PHE A 246 -4.63 -1.43 -13.15
CA PHE A 246 -4.91 -0.51 -14.25
C PHE A 246 -6.29 -0.72 -14.86
N SER A 247 -6.82 -1.94 -14.88
CA SER A 247 -8.20 -2.21 -15.32
C SER A 247 -9.21 -1.54 -14.38
N TRP A 248 -9.07 -1.68 -13.09
CA TRP A 248 -9.96 -1.04 -12.12
C TRP A 248 -9.87 0.48 -12.17
N LYS A 249 -8.66 1.01 -12.28
CA LYS A 249 -8.44 2.45 -12.39
C LYS A 249 -9.03 3.03 -13.68
N ASN A 250 -8.72 2.42 -14.82
CA ASN A 250 -9.03 3.03 -16.12
C ASN A 250 -10.44 2.70 -16.64
N PHE A 251 -10.95 1.50 -16.34
CA PHE A 251 -12.24 1.06 -16.88
C PHE A 251 -13.36 1.06 -15.85
N ALA A 252 -13.06 0.83 -14.58
CA ALA A 252 -14.04 0.92 -13.51
C ALA A 252 -14.01 2.29 -12.78
N ASN A 253 -13.11 3.19 -13.19
CA ASN A 253 -12.94 4.54 -12.62
C ASN A 253 -12.76 4.53 -11.10
N LEU A 254 -12.03 3.52 -10.56
CA LEU A 254 -11.73 3.42 -9.16
C LEU A 254 -10.48 4.23 -8.80
N HIS A 255 -10.49 4.83 -7.63
CA HIS A 255 -9.39 5.64 -7.13
C HIS A 255 -8.59 4.83 -6.09
N PRO A 256 -7.39 4.28 -6.44
CA PRO A 256 -6.58 3.54 -5.50
C PRO A 256 -5.99 4.43 -4.41
N ILE A 257 -5.88 3.87 -3.21
CA ILE A 257 -5.01 4.37 -2.13
C ILE A 257 -3.77 3.49 -2.13
N ASN A 258 -2.61 4.07 -2.44
CA ASN A 258 -1.35 3.36 -2.55
C ASN A 258 -0.50 3.58 -1.30
N ILE A 259 -0.27 2.52 -0.55
CA ILE A 259 0.37 2.56 0.77
C ILE A 259 1.26 1.34 1.01
N THR A 260 2.32 1.56 1.75
CA THR A 260 3.14 0.51 2.38
C THR A 260 3.75 1.04 3.67
N PHE A 261 4.58 0.22 4.31
CA PHE A 261 5.29 0.58 5.53
C PHE A 261 6.77 0.19 5.44
N ILE A 262 7.64 1.08 5.91
CA ILE A 262 9.02 0.76 6.25
C ILE A 262 9.07 0.65 7.77
N ASN A 263 9.20 -0.56 8.30
CA ASN A 263 8.95 -0.83 9.72
C ASN A 263 7.52 -0.40 10.10
N ASN A 264 7.42 0.63 10.95
CA ASN A 264 6.15 1.22 11.38
C ASN A 264 5.90 2.60 10.76
N THR A 265 6.79 3.06 9.87
CA THR A 265 6.64 4.36 9.20
C THR A 265 5.81 4.20 7.94
N PRO A 266 4.64 4.84 7.85
CA PRO A 266 3.81 4.78 6.66
C PRO A 266 4.49 5.47 5.48
N LEU A 267 4.38 4.85 4.32
CA LEU A 267 4.89 5.35 3.06
C LEU A 267 3.78 5.30 2.02
N PHE A 268 3.38 6.45 1.50
CA PHE A 268 2.53 6.48 0.32
C PHE A 268 3.35 6.65 -0.95
N TYR A 269 2.86 6.08 -2.03
CA TYR A 269 3.49 6.20 -3.34
C TYR A 269 2.42 6.58 -4.38
N CYS A 270 2.87 7.27 -5.44
CA CYS A 270 1.99 7.76 -6.48
C CYS A 270 2.47 7.26 -7.84
N ASP A 271 1.56 6.66 -8.60
CA ASP A 271 1.79 6.39 -10.01
C ASP A 271 1.52 7.66 -10.82
N PRO A 272 2.32 7.98 -11.86
CA PRO A 272 2.11 9.17 -12.69
C PRO A 272 0.70 9.26 -13.27
N SER A 273 0.09 8.12 -13.61
CA SER A 273 -1.25 8.05 -14.17
C SER A 273 -2.39 8.03 -13.14
N ASP A 274 -2.07 8.10 -11.85
CA ASP A 274 -3.09 8.21 -10.81
C ASP A 274 -3.79 9.58 -10.86
N SER A 275 -5.08 9.58 -10.58
CA SER A 275 -5.84 10.83 -10.43
C SER A 275 -5.35 11.63 -9.21
N ASP A 276 -5.56 12.94 -9.23
CA ASP A 276 -5.25 13.79 -8.09
C ASP A 276 -5.98 13.34 -6.81
N ILE A 277 -7.19 12.81 -6.96
CA ILE A 277 -7.95 12.22 -5.86
C ILE A 277 -7.20 11.02 -5.26
N SER A 278 -6.72 10.08 -6.08
CA SER A 278 -5.95 8.92 -5.62
C SER A 278 -4.68 9.32 -4.88
N LYS A 279 -3.96 10.31 -5.41
CA LYS A 279 -2.73 10.84 -4.82
C LYS A 279 -2.99 11.47 -3.45
N LEU A 280 -4.05 12.27 -3.33
CA LEU A 280 -4.45 12.88 -2.06
C LEU A 280 -4.95 11.84 -1.05
N LEU A 281 -5.76 10.88 -1.47
CA LEU A 281 -6.25 9.82 -0.60
C LEU A 281 -5.10 8.97 -0.05
N SER A 282 -4.08 8.69 -0.88
CA SER A 282 -2.88 7.96 -0.46
C SER A 282 -2.10 8.72 0.60
N ALA A 283 -1.88 10.02 0.40
CA ALA A 283 -1.22 10.89 1.38
C ALA A 283 -2.04 11.00 2.68
N GLU A 284 -3.35 11.25 2.60
CA GLU A 284 -4.24 11.37 3.76
C GLU A 284 -4.30 10.06 4.55
N PHE A 285 -4.38 8.92 3.86
CA PHE A 285 -4.35 7.61 4.51
C PHE A 285 -3.04 7.43 5.28
N ALA A 286 -1.89 7.70 4.66
CA ALA A 286 -0.59 7.57 5.29
C ALA A 286 -0.45 8.48 6.53
N ILE A 287 -0.86 9.74 6.42
CA ILE A 287 -0.75 10.73 7.51
C ILE A 287 -1.69 10.35 8.68
N THR A 288 -2.87 9.82 8.39
CA THR A 288 -3.84 9.45 9.43
C THR A 288 -3.67 8.03 9.97
N SER A 289 -2.83 7.22 9.32
CA SER A 289 -2.51 5.86 9.75
C SER A 289 -1.65 5.89 11.01
N LYS A 290 -2.26 5.66 12.17
CA LYS A 290 -1.54 5.46 13.42
C LYS A 290 -1.16 4.01 13.56
N VAL A 291 0.10 3.68 13.34
CA VAL A 291 0.62 2.36 13.73
C VAL A 291 0.69 2.31 15.25
N LYS A 292 -0.17 1.55 15.89
CA LYS A 292 -0.12 1.29 17.32
C LYS A 292 1.03 0.32 17.59
N GLY A 293 2.19 0.85 17.97
CA GLY A 293 3.33 0.08 18.46
C GLY A 293 3.99 -0.89 17.47
N PRO A 294 5.16 -1.46 17.78
CA PRO A 294 5.73 -2.54 17.01
C PRO A 294 4.76 -3.73 17.08
N LEU A 295 4.34 -4.23 15.94
CA LEU A 295 3.63 -5.52 15.84
C LEU A 295 4.65 -6.62 16.17
N ASN A 296 4.85 -6.84 17.48
CA ASN A 296 5.65 -7.97 17.96
C ASN A 296 4.95 -9.26 17.57
N LYS A 297 5.76 -10.29 17.28
CA LYS A 297 5.32 -11.67 17.01
C LYS A 297 4.48 -12.32 18.13
N ASN A 298 4.23 -11.60 19.25
CA ASN A 298 3.58 -12.10 20.46
C ASN A 298 2.14 -11.64 20.67
N ASP A 299 1.56 -10.84 19.76
CA ASP A 299 0.17 -10.36 19.95
C ASP A 299 -0.90 -11.40 19.52
N THR A 300 -0.52 -12.65 19.24
CA THR A 300 -1.45 -13.75 18.95
C THR A 300 -1.94 -14.51 20.19
N ASN A 301 -1.48 -14.19 21.41
CA ASN A 301 -1.80 -14.93 22.62
C ASN A 301 -2.33 -14.03 23.76
N THR A 302 -3.42 -13.29 23.57
CA THR A 302 -4.18 -12.77 24.72
C THR A 302 -5.62 -12.48 24.31
N GLN A 303 -6.44 -13.53 24.21
CA GLN A 303 -7.87 -13.50 24.47
C GLN A 303 -8.39 -14.95 24.66
N GLU A 304 -7.92 -15.59 25.73
CA GLU A 304 -8.66 -16.67 26.42
C GLU A 304 -8.39 -16.50 27.91
N ALA A 305 -9.29 -15.78 28.58
CA ALA A 305 -9.58 -15.87 30.00
C ALA A 305 -10.92 -15.19 30.28
#